data_b04cf456860185745c8bfd187abbcaab
#
_entry.id   b04cf456860185745c8bfd187abbcaab
#
_cell.length_a   1.000
_cell.length_b   1.000
_cell.length_c   1.000
_cell.angle_alpha   90.00
_cell.angle_beta   90.00
_cell.angle_gamma   90.00
#
_symmetry.space_group_name_H-M   'P 1'
#
loop_
_entity.id
_entity.type
_entity.pdbx_description
1 polymer ?
#
loop_
_entity_poly.entity_id
_entity_poly.type
_entity_poly.pdbx_seq_one_letter_code
_entity_poly.pdbx_strand_id
1 'polypeptide(L)'
;MYQKDLLQEIRNKFCHIDTCPFSGKRIFFENAGGSLTLKSVAKRSGELAAIPDNQGRDNTGSKGVMDLIKKSKTDALEFFNAERGSILIGESGTELLFRLIRAAILASDKGTVIGSTLEHPASRSATTKWSTYASKNLILVPHCKESGSIKIDQYLAKVTQDVGVATIVHTSPVTGIGVEIKELTQGIKSISPDCLIIVDGIQHAPHGDINISDYSIDGYVISPYKVFSRHGYGLAWISDRLRNLPHENLMKGPQENWDLGTRDVGSYATFSDVVNYFEWLGSRISKNATRREKFLHASQFIKHQEQALVKTMLYGKDNVKGLSDYPKIKIIGGLENELREG
;
A
#
# COMPACT_ATOMS: atom_id res chain seq x y z
N MET A 1 20.48 -1.34 14.17
CA MET A 1 20.31 0.10 13.88
C MET A 1 21.24 0.53 12.76
N TYR A 2 20.83 1.50 11.97
CA TYR A 2 21.63 2.05 10.87
C TYR A 2 22.98 2.60 11.38
N GLN A 3 24.03 2.43 10.56
CA GLN A 3 25.31 3.13 10.79
C GLN A 3 25.05 4.66 10.72
N LYS A 4 25.76 5.42 11.55
CA LYS A 4 25.55 6.88 11.67
C LYS A 4 25.60 7.61 10.32
N ASP A 5 26.57 7.27 9.47
CA ASP A 5 26.77 7.93 8.18
C ASP A 5 25.59 7.65 7.22
N LEU A 6 25.15 6.38 7.14
CA LEU A 6 24.01 6.03 6.31
C LEU A 6 22.70 6.66 6.82
N LEU A 7 22.50 6.72 8.13
CA LEU A 7 21.37 7.41 8.71
C LEU A 7 21.34 8.89 8.31
N GLN A 8 22.50 9.55 8.33
CA GLN A 8 22.58 10.95 7.89
C GLN A 8 22.31 11.11 6.38
N GLU A 9 22.81 10.21 5.55
CA GLU A 9 22.49 10.18 4.11
C GLU A 9 20.97 10.01 3.86
N ILE A 10 20.32 9.10 4.60
CA ILE A 10 18.87 8.89 4.54
C ILE A 10 18.15 10.20 4.93
N ARG A 11 18.49 10.76 6.11
CA ARG A 11 17.86 12.00 6.61
C ARG A 11 17.98 13.14 5.59
N ASN A 12 19.13 13.29 4.94
CA ASN A 12 19.36 14.34 3.95
C ASN A 12 18.46 14.25 2.71
N LYS A 13 17.82 13.11 2.46
CA LYS A 13 16.89 12.93 1.32
C LYS A 13 15.48 13.42 1.60
N PHE A 14 15.10 13.66 2.85
CA PHE A 14 13.74 14.01 3.24
C PHE A 14 13.57 15.50 3.53
N CYS A 15 12.35 16.00 3.32
CA CYS A 15 11.94 17.34 3.69
C CYS A 15 11.58 17.41 5.19
N HIS A 16 11.79 18.56 5.81
CA HIS A 16 11.23 18.91 7.12
C HIS A 16 11.46 17.91 8.26
N ILE A 17 12.62 17.23 8.30
CA ILE A 17 12.90 16.20 9.31
C ILE A 17 12.94 16.78 10.72
N ASP A 18 13.73 17.87 10.90
CA ASP A 18 14.00 18.47 12.21
C ASP A 18 13.19 19.74 12.46
N THR A 19 12.52 20.26 11.42
CA THR A 19 11.81 21.52 11.48
C THR A 19 10.50 21.47 10.74
N CYS A 20 9.41 21.79 11.43
CA CYS A 20 8.09 22.01 10.85
C CYS A 20 7.95 23.49 10.46
N PRO A 21 7.48 23.82 9.24
CA PRO A 21 7.26 25.22 8.84
C PRO A 21 6.27 25.99 9.73
N PHE A 22 5.37 25.26 10.41
CA PHE A 22 4.30 25.85 11.23
C PHE A 22 4.60 25.90 12.72
N SER A 23 5.38 24.91 13.25
CA SER A 23 5.58 24.74 14.70
C SER A 23 7.06 24.75 15.14
N GLY A 24 8.01 24.95 14.23
CA GLY A 24 9.44 24.96 14.56
C GLY A 24 10.02 23.56 14.75
N LYS A 25 10.71 23.28 15.85
CA LYS A 25 11.37 21.98 16.09
C LYS A 25 10.39 20.84 15.97
N ARG A 26 10.75 19.81 15.18
CA ARG A 26 9.90 18.65 14.91
C ARG A 26 10.45 17.40 15.59
N ILE A 27 9.55 16.66 16.26
CA ILE A 27 9.70 15.26 16.64
C ILE A 27 8.50 14.56 16.02
N PHE A 28 8.73 13.70 15.00
CA PHE A 28 7.66 13.16 14.17
C PHE A 28 7.50 11.66 14.40
N PHE A 29 6.34 11.26 14.93
CA PHE A 29 5.92 9.87 15.19
C PHE A 29 4.57 9.52 14.54
N GLU A 30 4.11 10.33 13.58
CA GLU A 30 2.77 10.18 12.96
C GLU A 30 2.84 9.48 11.59
N ASN A 31 3.79 8.55 11.39
CA ASN A 31 3.97 7.87 10.09
C ASN A 31 2.74 7.05 9.67
N ALA A 32 1.94 6.55 10.60
CA ALA A 32 0.67 5.87 10.30
C ALA A 32 -0.33 6.79 9.58
N GLY A 33 -0.29 8.10 9.86
CA GLY A 33 -1.07 9.14 9.20
C GLY A 33 -0.46 9.59 7.86
N GLY A 34 0.86 9.55 7.72
CA GLY A 34 1.60 9.92 6.52
C GLY A 34 3.09 10.05 6.80
N SER A 35 3.94 9.66 5.87
CA SER A 35 5.39 9.72 6.01
C SER A 35 5.97 11.08 5.64
N LEU A 36 7.23 11.33 6.01
CA LEU A 36 8.00 12.45 5.48
C LEU A 36 8.20 12.29 3.97
N THR A 37 8.15 13.41 3.24
CA THR A 37 8.27 13.43 1.79
C THR A 37 9.74 13.54 1.34
N LEU A 38 10.13 12.77 0.33
CA LEU A 38 11.42 12.89 -0.32
C LEU A 38 11.59 14.26 -0.99
N LYS A 39 12.78 14.86 -0.90
CA LYS A 39 13.12 16.12 -1.59
C LYS A 39 12.98 16.00 -3.12
N SER A 40 13.34 14.83 -3.68
CA SER A 40 13.16 14.54 -5.11
C SER A 40 11.69 14.59 -5.51
N VAL A 41 10.80 14.03 -4.72
CA VAL A 41 9.34 14.06 -4.92
C VAL A 41 8.81 15.50 -4.92
N ALA A 42 9.19 16.30 -3.91
CA ALA A 42 8.77 17.71 -3.82
C ALA A 42 9.24 18.52 -5.04
N LYS A 43 10.51 18.36 -5.43
CA LYS A 43 11.11 19.00 -6.61
C LYS A 43 10.40 18.59 -7.89
N ARG A 44 10.26 17.27 -8.13
CA ARG A 44 9.62 16.70 -9.32
C ARG A 44 8.17 17.16 -9.47
N SER A 45 7.44 17.20 -8.37
CA SER A 45 6.05 17.67 -8.37
C SER A 45 5.94 19.13 -8.83
N GLY A 46 6.82 20.02 -8.33
CA GLY A 46 6.86 21.42 -8.76
C GLY A 46 7.26 21.60 -10.22
N GLU A 47 8.26 20.85 -10.69
CA GLU A 47 8.69 20.88 -12.09
C GLU A 47 7.56 20.49 -13.06
N LEU A 48 6.82 19.41 -12.74
CA LEU A 48 5.76 18.89 -13.62
C LEU A 48 4.47 19.70 -13.55
N ALA A 49 4.19 20.36 -12.41
CA ALA A 49 3.05 21.27 -12.29
C ALA A 49 3.15 22.49 -13.24
N ALA A 50 4.34 22.82 -13.71
CA ALA A 50 4.58 23.92 -14.67
C ALA A 50 4.43 23.49 -16.14
N ILE A 51 4.24 22.20 -16.44
CA ILE A 51 4.13 21.69 -17.81
C ILE A 51 2.67 21.64 -18.22
N PRO A 52 2.24 22.41 -19.25
CA PRO A 52 0.87 22.48 -19.70
C PRO A 52 0.46 21.36 -20.67
N ASP A 53 1.42 20.52 -21.09
CA ASP A 53 1.19 19.55 -22.16
C ASP A 53 0.24 18.43 -21.74
N ASN A 54 -0.73 18.15 -22.60
CA ASN A 54 -1.69 17.07 -22.39
C ASN A 54 -1.19 15.76 -23.02
N GLN A 55 -1.59 14.66 -22.40
CA GLN A 55 -1.35 13.31 -22.91
C GLN A 55 -2.02 13.09 -24.28
N GLY A 56 -1.38 12.29 -25.15
CA GLY A 56 -1.96 11.81 -26.40
C GLY A 56 -2.01 12.84 -27.54
N ARG A 57 -1.24 13.94 -27.46
CA ARG A 57 -1.07 14.89 -28.56
C ARG A 57 0.19 14.57 -29.36
N ASP A 58 0.19 14.93 -30.65
CA ASP A 58 1.34 14.71 -31.54
C ASP A 58 2.30 15.89 -31.50
N ASN A 59 2.93 16.11 -30.36
CA ASN A 59 4.02 17.07 -30.18
C ASN A 59 5.05 16.50 -29.20
N THR A 60 6.23 17.10 -29.16
CA THR A 60 7.37 16.63 -28.35
C THR A 60 7.08 16.67 -26.85
N GLY A 61 6.39 17.70 -26.34
CA GLY A 61 6.01 17.82 -24.92
C GLY A 61 5.08 16.71 -24.50
N SER A 62 4.01 16.47 -25.27
CA SER A 62 3.06 15.38 -25.02
C SER A 62 3.72 13.99 -25.06
N LYS A 63 4.64 13.75 -26.02
CA LYS A 63 5.42 12.50 -26.09
C LYS A 63 6.28 12.31 -24.82
N GLY A 64 6.96 13.36 -24.35
CA GLY A 64 7.72 13.33 -23.12
C GLY A 64 6.86 13.02 -21.89
N VAL A 65 5.65 13.59 -21.79
CA VAL A 65 4.67 13.27 -20.76
C VAL A 65 4.27 11.78 -20.80
N MET A 66 3.99 11.24 -21.98
CA MET A 66 3.65 9.83 -22.15
C MET A 66 4.79 8.89 -21.76
N ASP A 67 6.03 9.25 -22.07
CA ASP A 67 7.21 8.48 -21.67
C ASP A 67 7.39 8.45 -20.14
N LEU A 68 7.17 9.58 -19.46
CA LEU A 68 7.17 9.65 -18.00
C LEU A 68 6.11 8.73 -17.40
N ILE A 69 4.89 8.76 -17.93
CA ILE A 69 3.79 7.89 -17.46
C ILE A 69 4.13 6.42 -17.66
N LYS A 70 4.61 6.06 -18.85
CA LYS A 70 5.01 4.69 -19.18
C LYS A 70 6.12 4.19 -18.25
N LYS A 71 7.16 5.01 -18.07
CA LYS A 71 8.25 4.70 -17.15
C LYS A 71 7.74 4.45 -15.74
N SER A 72 6.87 5.32 -15.22
CA SER A 72 6.35 5.20 -13.87
C SER A 72 5.48 3.95 -13.68
N LYS A 73 4.67 3.58 -14.68
CA LYS A 73 3.90 2.32 -14.63
C LYS A 73 4.83 1.11 -14.57
N THR A 74 5.94 1.12 -15.34
CA THR A 74 6.97 0.06 -15.27
C THR A 74 7.64 0.03 -13.90
N ASP A 75 8.08 1.17 -13.37
CA ASP A 75 8.68 1.28 -12.04
C ASP A 75 7.73 0.73 -10.95
N ALA A 76 6.43 1.02 -11.06
CA ALA A 76 5.43 0.53 -10.11
C ALA A 76 5.22 -0.99 -10.21
N LEU A 77 5.18 -1.55 -11.41
CA LEU A 77 5.10 -3.01 -11.60
C LEU A 77 6.30 -3.72 -10.98
N GLU A 78 7.51 -3.19 -11.18
CA GLU A 78 8.72 -3.74 -10.56
C GLU A 78 8.70 -3.60 -9.02
N PHE A 79 8.25 -2.45 -8.50
CA PHE A 79 8.11 -2.24 -7.06
C PHE A 79 7.14 -3.25 -6.42
N PHE A 80 6.03 -3.53 -7.09
CA PHE A 80 5.05 -4.52 -6.67
C PHE A 80 5.48 -5.97 -6.95
N ASN A 81 6.58 -6.21 -7.64
CA ASN A 81 6.93 -7.51 -8.19
C ASN A 81 5.77 -8.16 -8.95
N ALA A 82 5.20 -7.43 -9.88
CA ALA A 82 4.07 -7.85 -10.68
C ALA A 82 4.49 -8.05 -12.15
N GLU A 83 4.40 -9.28 -12.63
CA GLU A 83 4.74 -9.62 -14.03
C GLU A 83 3.64 -9.21 -15.02
N ARG A 84 2.40 -9.13 -14.53
CA ARG A 84 1.18 -8.87 -15.33
C ARG A 84 0.29 -7.87 -14.59
N GLY A 85 -0.78 -7.46 -15.26
CA GLY A 85 -1.76 -6.54 -14.72
C GLY A 85 -1.50 -5.10 -15.12
N SER A 86 -2.19 -4.18 -14.46
CA SER A 86 -2.15 -2.75 -14.80
C SER A 86 -1.98 -1.87 -13.57
N ILE A 87 -1.31 -0.74 -13.75
CA ILE A 87 -1.16 0.29 -12.72
C ILE A 87 -2.19 1.39 -12.97
N LEU A 88 -2.91 1.74 -11.91
CA LEU A 88 -3.90 2.83 -11.88
C LEU A 88 -3.46 3.92 -10.93
N ILE A 89 -3.71 5.17 -11.33
CA ILE A 89 -3.61 6.35 -10.45
C ILE A 89 -5.02 6.87 -10.18
N GLY A 90 -5.38 7.04 -8.90
CA GLY A 90 -6.63 7.65 -8.44
C GLY A 90 -6.37 8.90 -7.62
N GLU A 91 -7.42 9.55 -7.12
CA GLU A 91 -7.33 10.73 -6.26
C GLU A 91 -6.79 10.39 -4.87
N SER A 92 -7.00 9.16 -4.41
CA SER A 92 -6.50 8.64 -3.14
C SER A 92 -6.61 7.12 -3.10
N GLY A 93 -5.92 6.46 -2.16
CA GLY A 93 -6.12 5.03 -1.89
C GLY A 93 -7.58 4.72 -1.51
N THR A 94 -8.23 5.60 -0.78
CA THR A 94 -9.66 5.46 -0.43
C THR A 94 -10.56 5.43 -1.67
N GLU A 95 -10.35 6.35 -2.62
CA GLU A 95 -11.12 6.39 -3.88
C GLU A 95 -10.89 5.11 -4.68
N LEU A 96 -9.65 4.67 -4.82
CA LEU A 96 -9.33 3.43 -5.52
C LEU A 96 -9.98 2.20 -4.86
N LEU A 97 -9.91 2.07 -3.53
CA LEU A 97 -10.59 0.99 -2.81
C LEU A 97 -12.10 1.00 -3.08
N PHE A 98 -12.75 2.17 -3.06
CA PHE A 98 -14.17 2.29 -3.38
C PHE A 98 -14.49 1.82 -4.81
N ARG A 99 -13.66 2.17 -5.79
CA ARG A 99 -13.86 1.78 -7.20
C ARG A 99 -13.63 0.30 -7.43
N LEU A 100 -12.51 -0.24 -6.93
CA LEU A 100 -12.16 -1.65 -7.15
C LEU A 100 -13.16 -2.58 -6.43
N ILE A 101 -13.51 -2.28 -5.18
CA ILE A 101 -14.48 -3.06 -4.39
C ILE A 101 -15.87 -3.00 -5.05
N ARG A 102 -16.28 -1.82 -5.53
CA ARG A 102 -17.55 -1.69 -6.27
C ARG A 102 -17.56 -2.57 -7.50
N ALA A 103 -16.56 -2.45 -8.37
CA ALA A 103 -16.50 -3.23 -9.61
C ALA A 103 -16.53 -4.74 -9.32
N ALA A 104 -15.74 -5.19 -8.32
CA ALA A 104 -15.72 -6.59 -7.92
C ALA A 104 -17.09 -7.09 -7.41
N ILE A 105 -17.74 -6.32 -6.52
CA ILE A 105 -19.03 -6.72 -5.92
C ILE A 105 -20.14 -6.73 -6.96
N LEU A 106 -20.22 -5.73 -7.84
CA LEU A 106 -21.26 -5.64 -8.83
C LEU A 106 -21.10 -6.66 -9.97
N ALA A 107 -19.87 -7.06 -10.28
CA ALA A 107 -19.62 -8.04 -11.33
C ALA A 107 -19.71 -9.50 -10.86
N SER A 108 -19.61 -9.74 -9.55
CA SER A 108 -19.72 -11.11 -9.02
C SER A 108 -21.17 -11.59 -9.06
N ASP A 109 -21.40 -12.81 -9.51
CA ASP A 109 -22.70 -13.51 -9.47
C ASP A 109 -22.97 -14.21 -8.13
N LYS A 110 -21.94 -14.33 -7.27
CA LYS A 110 -22.03 -14.98 -5.95
C LYS A 110 -22.67 -14.07 -4.90
N GLY A 111 -23.32 -14.68 -3.92
CA GLY A 111 -24.16 -13.99 -2.94
C GLY A 111 -23.43 -13.40 -1.75
N THR A 112 -22.17 -13.77 -1.50
CA THR A 112 -21.47 -13.42 -0.26
C THR A 112 -20.20 -12.60 -0.53
N VAL A 113 -20.00 -11.58 0.31
CA VAL A 113 -18.78 -10.77 0.40
C VAL A 113 -18.18 -10.97 1.78
N ILE A 114 -16.86 -11.11 1.89
CA ILE A 114 -16.17 -11.29 3.17
C ILE A 114 -15.08 -10.23 3.36
N GLY A 115 -14.96 -9.75 4.57
CA GLY A 115 -13.88 -8.87 5.03
C GLY A 115 -13.62 -9.10 6.51
N SER A 116 -12.98 -8.14 7.17
CA SER A 116 -12.70 -8.25 8.60
C SER A 116 -13.08 -7.00 9.39
N THR A 117 -13.13 -7.13 10.72
CA THR A 117 -13.30 -5.97 11.60
C THR A 117 -12.02 -5.13 11.73
N LEU A 118 -10.89 -5.61 11.20
CA LEU A 118 -9.60 -4.93 11.23
C LEU A 118 -9.37 -3.99 10.03
N GLU A 119 -10.22 -4.10 8.99
CA GLU A 119 -10.14 -3.26 7.80
C GLU A 119 -10.19 -1.76 8.13
N HIS A 120 -9.41 -0.97 7.39
CA HIS A 120 -9.52 0.48 7.43
C HIS A 120 -10.94 0.94 7.08
N PRO A 121 -11.45 2.06 7.65
CA PRO A 121 -12.77 2.61 7.31
C PRO A 121 -13.05 2.75 5.81
N ALA A 122 -12.04 3.01 4.98
CA ALA A 122 -12.20 3.06 3.52
C ALA A 122 -12.70 1.74 2.93
N SER A 123 -12.00 0.62 3.22
CA SER A 123 -12.40 -0.73 2.77
C SER A 123 -13.73 -1.13 3.37
N ARG A 124 -13.93 -0.94 4.69
CA ARG A 124 -15.18 -1.31 5.37
C ARG A 124 -16.38 -0.56 4.82
N SER A 125 -16.26 0.75 4.63
CA SER A 125 -17.35 1.57 4.10
C SER A 125 -17.70 1.18 2.66
N ALA A 126 -16.70 0.97 1.81
CA ALA A 126 -16.91 0.52 0.44
C ALA A 126 -17.59 -0.85 0.40
N THR A 127 -17.05 -1.82 1.16
CA THR A 127 -17.58 -3.18 1.22
C THR A 127 -19.02 -3.20 1.73
N THR A 128 -19.30 -2.49 2.83
CA THR A 128 -20.67 -2.41 3.40
C THR A 128 -21.64 -1.75 2.41
N LYS A 129 -21.27 -0.60 1.84
CA LYS A 129 -22.12 0.13 0.90
C LYS A 129 -22.50 -0.72 -0.31
N TRP A 130 -21.52 -1.32 -0.95
CA TRP A 130 -21.75 -2.02 -2.20
C TRP A 130 -22.35 -3.41 -2.00
N SER A 131 -22.08 -4.10 -0.89
CA SER A 131 -22.79 -5.33 -0.52
C SER A 131 -24.28 -5.05 -0.29
N THR A 132 -24.62 -3.99 0.46
CA THR A 132 -26.01 -3.57 0.68
C THR A 132 -26.69 -3.21 -0.65
N TYR A 133 -26.03 -2.41 -1.50
CA TYR A 133 -26.57 -2.01 -2.80
C TYR A 133 -26.87 -3.21 -3.73
N ALA A 134 -25.98 -4.20 -3.73
CA ALA A 134 -26.11 -5.42 -4.53
C ALA A 134 -26.92 -6.53 -3.85
N SER A 135 -27.52 -6.28 -2.68
CA SER A 135 -28.28 -7.25 -1.87
C SER A 135 -27.47 -8.52 -1.55
N LYS A 136 -26.15 -8.38 -1.32
CA LYS A 136 -25.24 -9.47 -0.96
C LYS A 136 -25.06 -9.57 0.54
N ASN A 137 -24.86 -10.81 1.02
CA ASN A 137 -24.51 -11.08 2.41
C ASN A 137 -23.08 -10.60 2.69
N LEU A 138 -22.88 -9.78 3.74
CA LEU A 138 -21.56 -9.33 4.19
C LEU A 138 -21.16 -10.06 5.48
N ILE A 139 -20.06 -10.78 5.43
CA ILE A 139 -19.42 -11.41 6.58
C ILE A 139 -18.20 -10.57 7.00
N LEU A 140 -18.18 -10.09 8.25
CA LEU A 140 -17.02 -9.44 8.84
C LEU A 140 -16.39 -10.37 9.87
N VAL A 141 -15.24 -10.93 9.57
CA VAL A 141 -14.48 -11.80 10.47
C VAL A 141 -13.92 -10.96 11.60
N PRO A 142 -14.22 -11.29 12.87
CA PRO A 142 -13.70 -10.55 14.00
C PRO A 142 -12.18 -10.74 14.13
N HIS A 143 -11.45 -9.67 14.43
CA HIS A 143 -10.04 -9.75 14.76
C HIS A 143 -9.84 -10.30 16.19
N CYS A 144 -8.71 -10.93 16.41
CA CYS A 144 -8.30 -11.35 17.74
C CYS A 144 -7.77 -10.15 18.54
N LYS A 145 -8.41 -9.83 19.67
CA LYS A 145 -8.04 -8.66 20.49
C LYS A 145 -6.65 -8.80 21.13
N GLU A 146 -6.24 -10.04 21.40
CA GLU A 146 -4.95 -10.35 22.02
C GLU A 146 -3.81 -10.20 21.03
N SER A 147 -3.95 -10.78 19.84
CA SER A 147 -2.92 -10.70 18.78
C SER A 147 -2.97 -9.40 18.00
N GLY A 148 -4.10 -8.68 18.01
CA GLY A 148 -4.29 -7.48 17.20
C GLY A 148 -4.35 -7.75 15.68
N SER A 149 -4.54 -9.01 15.27
CA SER A 149 -4.55 -9.45 13.88
C SER A 149 -5.76 -10.36 13.58
N ILE A 150 -5.87 -10.77 12.32
CA ILE A 150 -6.82 -11.79 11.88
C ILE A 150 -6.16 -13.17 12.00
N LYS A 151 -6.83 -14.13 12.58
CA LYS A 151 -6.42 -15.53 12.54
C LYS A 151 -6.88 -16.15 11.22
N ILE A 152 -5.96 -16.69 10.44
CA ILE A 152 -6.23 -17.22 9.10
C ILE A 152 -7.24 -18.36 9.15
N ASP A 153 -7.10 -19.28 10.10
CA ASP A 153 -8.04 -20.39 10.31
C ASP A 153 -9.46 -19.91 10.57
N GLN A 154 -9.62 -18.88 11.38
CA GLN A 154 -10.94 -18.28 11.69
C GLN A 154 -11.52 -17.55 10.47
N TYR A 155 -10.67 -16.92 9.65
CA TYR A 155 -11.12 -16.29 8.39
C TYR A 155 -11.57 -17.36 7.41
N LEU A 156 -10.76 -18.38 7.17
CA LEU A 156 -11.05 -19.47 6.22
C LEU A 156 -12.27 -20.29 6.64
N ALA A 157 -12.51 -20.47 7.94
CA ALA A 157 -13.72 -21.13 8.45
C ALA A 157 -15.04 -20.39 8.08
N LYS A 158 -14.97 -19.13 7.64
CA LYS A 158 -16.12 -18.35 7.15
C LYS A 158 -16.21 -18.28 5.63
N VAL A 159 -15.20 -18.77 4.91
CA VAL A 159 -15.20 -18.81 3.46
C VAL A 159 -16.00 -20.01 2.99
N THR A 160 -16.91 -19.80 2.05
CA THR A 160 -17.68 -20.84 1.35
C THR A 160 -17.51 -20.65 -0.15
N GLN A 161 -17.96 -21.61 -0.95
CA GLN A 161 -17.98 -21.50 -2.43
C GLN A 161 -18.82 -20.31 -2.93
N ASP A 162 -19.76 -19.81 -2.11
CA ASP A 162 -20.59 -18.63 -2.43
C ASP A 162 -19.87 -17.29 -2.15
N VAL A 163 -18.68 -17.27 -1.60
CA VAL A 163 -17.90 -16.04 -1.42
C VAL A 163 -17.37 -15.57 -2.76
N GLY A 164 -17.92 -14.47 -3.27
CA GLY A 164 -17.54 -13.89 -4.56
C GLY A 164 -16.47 -12.78 -4.47
N VAL A 165 -16.42 -12.08 -3.33
CA VAL A 165 -15.46 -10.99 -3.12
C VAL A 165 -14.90 -11.06 -1.71
N ALA A 166 -13.58 -10.88 -1.57
CA ALA A 166 -12.89 -10.72 -0.30
C ALA A 166 -12.12 -9.41 -0.26
N THR A 167 -12.21 -8.69 0.88
CA THR A 167 -11.36 -7.54 1.18
C THR A 167 -10.44 -7.86 2.34
N ILE A 168 -9.15 -7.54 2.20
CA ILE A 168 -8.13 -7.89 3.18
C ILE A 168 -7.23 -6.68 3.42
N VAL A 169 -7.06 -6.28 4.69
CA VAL A 169 -5.99 -5.35 5.06
C VAL A 169 -4.67 -6.10 5.22
N HIS A 170 -3.60 -5.64 4.55
CA HIS A 170 -2.30 -6.28 4.65
C HIS A 170 -1.68 -6.04 6.03
N THR A 171 -1.69 -4.78 6.48
CA THR A 171 -1.26 -4.39 7.83
C THR A 171 -2.26 -3.43 8.42
N SER A 172 -2.67 -3.69 9.65
CA SER A 172 -3.66 -2.87 10.35
C SER A 172 -3.11 -1.47 10.67
N PRO A 173 -3.81 -0.39 10.29
CA PRO A 173 -3.42 0.96 10.67
C PRO A 173 -3.60 1.25 12.17
N VAL A 174 -4.28 0.37 12.91
CA VAL A 174 -4.59 0.54 14.32
C VAL A 174 -3.60 -0.22 15.22
N THR A 175 -3.27 -1.45 14.84
CA THR A 175 -2.43 -2.34 15.66
C THR A 175 -0.99 -2.46 15.17
N GLY A 176 -0.72 -2.06 13.91
CA GLY A 176 0.57 -2.27 13.25
C GLY A 176 0.90 -3.74 12.98
N ILE A 177 -0.08 -4.64 13.13
CA ILE A 177 0.13 -6.08 12.91
C ILE A 177 -0.34 -6.45 11.51
N GLY A 178 0.53 -7.15 10.78
CA GLY A 178 0.26 -7.66 9.44
C GLY A 178 -0.54 -8.95 9.41
N VAL A 179 -0.87 -9.37 8.19
CA VAL A 179 -1.51 -10.64 7.86
C VAL A 179 -0.65 -11.34 6.80
N GLU A 180 -0.49 -12.66 6.93
CA GLU A 180 0.19 -13.47 5.92
C GLU A 180 -0.68 -13.59 4.65
N ILE A 181 -0.55 -12.60 3.76
CA ILE A 181 -1.39 -12.45 2.56
C ILE A 181 -1.33 -13.66 1.65
N LYS A 182 -0.14 -14.21 1.41
CA LYS A 182 0.04 -15.40 0.55
C LYS A 182 -0.81 -16.56 1.04
N GLU A 183 -0.67 -16.92 2.30
CA GLU A 183 -1.39 -18.05 2.92
C GLU A 183 -2.90 -17.82 2.89
N LEU A 184 -3.34 -16.64 3.33
CA LEU A 184 -4.77 -16.32 3.38
C LEU A 184 -5.41 -16.33 2.00
N THR A 185 -4.77 -15.71 1.00
CA THR A 185 -5.36 -15.61 -0.35
C THR A 185 -5.36 -16.95 -1.08
N GLN A 186 -4.34 -17.77 -0.91
CA GLN A 186 -4.32 -19.14 -1.42
C GLN A 186 -5.40 -20.00 -0.75
N GLY A 187 -5.59 -19.87 0.57
CA GLY A 187 -6.66 -20.54 1.30
C GLY A 187 -8.05 -20.15 0.81
N ILE A 188 -8.31 -18.86 0.58
CA ILE A 188 -9.57 -18.40 0.01
C ILE A 188 -9.80 -19.00 -1.39
N LYS A 189 -8.79 -18.95 -2.26
CA LYS A 189 -8.89 -19.47 -3.62
C LYS A 189 -9.07 -21.00 -3.68
N SER A 190 -8.56 -21.73 -2.71
CA SER A 190 -8.78 -23.19 -2.63
C SER A 190 -10.25 -23.56 -2.35
N ILE A 191 -10.98 -22.68 -1.63
CA ILE A 191 -12.40 -22.88 -1.27
C ILE A 191 -13.30 -22.23 -2.33
N SER A 192 -12.99 -21.01 -2.74
CA SER A 192 -13.73 -20.25 -3.76
C SER A 192 -12.78 -19.74 -4.85
N PRO A 193 -12.47 -20.55 -5.89
CA PRO A 193 -11.49 -20.21 -6.93
C PRO A 193 -11.79 -18.89 -7.67
N ASP A 194 -13.09 -18.59 -7.84
CA ASP A 194 -13.55 -17.40 -8.54
C ASP A 194 -13.68 -16.16 -7.66
N CYS A 195 -13.38 -16.24 -6.37
CA CYS A 195 -13.42 -15.09 -5.47
C CYS A 195 -12.48 -13.97 -5.98
N LEU A 196 -12.99 -12.76 -6.11
CA LEU A 196 -12.20 -11.55 -6.38
C LEU A 196 -11.62 -11.04 -5.06
N ILE A 197 -10.30 -10.87 -4.99
CA ILE A 197 -9.63 -10.49 -3.75
C ILE A 197 -8.97 -9.12 -3.92
N ILE A 198 -9.40 -8.14 -3.10
CA ILE A 198 -8.85 -6.79 -3.06
C ILE A 198 -8.10 -6.59 -1.76
N VAL A 199 -6.83 -6.22 -1.85
CA VAL A 199 -5.96 -6.00 -0.70
C VAL A 199 -5.71 -4.49 -0.50
N ASP A 200 -5.97 -4.04 0.72
CA ASP A 200 -5.54 -2.74 1.21
C ASP A 200 -4.11 -2.86 1.77
N GLY A 201 -3.13 -2.49 0.96
CA GLY A 201 -1.71 -2.50 1.30
C GLY A 201 -1.17 -1.15 1.77
N ILE A 202 -2.06 -0.20 2.08
CA ILE A 202 -1.68 1.20 2.34
C ILE A 202 -0.70 1.33 3.51
N GLN A 203 -0.90 0.56 4.59
CA GLN A 203 0.03 0.59 5.72
C GLN A 203 1.27 -0.29 5.50
N HIS A 204 1.15 -1.42 4.80
CA HIS A 204 2.26 -2.33 4.56
C HIS A 204 3.35 -1.73 3.66
N ALA A 205 2.95 -0.97 2.65
CA ALA A 205 3.83 -0.54 1.56
C ALA A 205 5.15 0.16 1.96
N PRO A 206 5.23 0.97 3.03
CA PRO A 206 6.49 1.55 3.49
C PRO A 206 7.37 0.58 4.30
N HIS A 207 6.82 -0.51 4.85
CA HIS A 207 7.46 -1.33 5.87
C HIS A 207 7.98 -2.66 5.32
N GLY A 208 7.26 -3.27 4.37
CA GLY A 208 7.53 -4.62 3.89
C GLY A 208 7.74 -4.71 2.38
N ASP A 209 8.16 -5.88 1.94
CA ASP A 209 8.23 -6.21 0.52
C ASP A 209 6.84 -6.58 0.00
N ILE A 210 6.46 -5.99 -1.13
CA ILE A 210 5.23 -6.34 -1.83
C ILE A 210 5.60 -7.32 -2.95
N ASN A 211 5.00 -8.51 -2.91
CA ASN A 211 5.27 -9.56 -3.89
C ASN A 211 3.97 -10.08 -4.53
N ILE A 212 3.43 -9.27 -5.44
CA ILE A 212 2.17 -9.57 -6.14
C ILE A 212 2.21 -10.93 -6.85
N SER A 213 3.36 -11.32 -7.40
CA SER A 213 3.51 -12.61 -8.11
C SER A 213 3.25 -13.82 -7.22
N ASP A 214 3.39 -13.67 -5.91
CA ASP A 214 3.13 -14.72 -4.93
C ASP A 214 1.70 -14.72 -4.37
N TYR A 215 0.96 -13.62 -4.60
CA TYR A 215 -0.38 -13.45 -4.03
C TYR A 215 -1.46 -13.86 -5.03
N SER A 216 -2.46 -14.59 -4.56
CA SER A 216 -3.62 -14.96 -5.38
C SER A 216 -4.70 -13.88 -5.31
N ILE A 217 -4.39 -12.66 -5.79
CA ILE A 217 -5.24 -11.47 -5.64
C ILE A 217 -5.62 -10.83 -6.98
N ASP A 218 -6.60 -9.94 -6.94
CA ASP A 218 -7.09 -9.22 -8.11
C ASP A 218 -6.84 -7.71 -8.04
N GLY A 219 -6.68 -7.14 -6.84
CA GLY A 219 -6.33 -5.73 -6.65
C GLY A 219 -5.45 -5.50 -5.42
N TYR A 220 -4.52 -4.56 -5.52
CA TYR A 220 -3.67 -4.13 -4.41
C TYR A 220 -3.55 -2.61 -4.43
N VAL A 221 -3.92 -1.95 -3.33
CA VAL A 221 -4.00 -0.48 -3.26
C VAL A 221 -3.02 0.07 -2.25
N ILE A 222 -2.31 1.13 -2.62
CA ILE A 222 -1.45 1.90 -1.72
C ILE A 222 -1.77 3.39 -1.77
N SER A 223 -1.34 4.10 -0.73
CA SER A 223 -1.35 5.57 -0.67
C SER A 223 0.08 6.07 -0.64
N PRO A 224 0.62 6.59 -1.77
CA PRO A 224 2.03 6.93 -1.89
C PRO A 224 2.54 7.94 -0.86
N TYR A 225 1.68 8.82 -0.32
CA TYR A 225 2.07 9.74 0.76
C TYR A 225 2.49 9.02 2.06
N LYS A 226 2.16 7.74 2.23
CA LYS A 226 2.67 6.89 3.31
C LYS A 226 3.98 6.19 2.95
N VAL A 227 4.34 6.20 1.66
CA VAL A 227 5.56 5.60 1.12
C VAL A 227 6.48 6.72 0.59
N PHE A 228 6.75 7.70 1.43
CA PHE A 228 7.73 8.78 1.18
C PHE A 228 7.40 9.73 0.02
N SER A 229 6.20 9.62 -0.60
CA SER A 229 5.73 10.52 -1.64
C SER A 229 4.86 11.65 -1.06
N ARG A 230 4.13 12.34 -1.92
CA ARG A 230 3.23 13.44 -1.58
C ARG A 230 1.76 13.00 -1.48
N HIS A 231 0.93 13.81 -0.87
CA HIS A 231 -0.51 13.69 -0.92
C HIS A 231 -1.07 13.95 -2.33
N GLY A 232 -2.37 13.70 -2.51
CA GLY A 232 -3.12 14.05 -3.71
C GLY A 232 -3.21 12.94 -4.75
N TYR A 233 -2.76 11.72 -4.45
CA TYR A 233 -3.02 10.56 -5.31
C TYR A 233 -2.97 9.23 -4.55
N GLY A 234 -3.68 8.24 -5.08
CA GLY A 234 -3.57 6.83 -4.76
C GLY A 234 -2.96 6.05 -5.92
N LEU A 235 -2.43 4.88 -5.64
CA LEU A 235 -1.88 3.98 -6.65
C LEU A 235 -2.38 2.57 -6.40
N ALA A 236 -2.81 1.88 -7.46
CA ALA A 236 -3.26 0.50 -7.40
C ALA A 236 -2.64 -0.34 -8.51
N TRP A 237 -2.36 -1.60 -8.18
CA TRP A 237 -2.22 -2.66 -9.15
C TRP A 237 -3.54 -3.42 -9.27
N ILE A 238 -3.92 -3.78 -10.51
CA ILE A 238 -5.08 -4.64 -10.78
C ILE A 238 -4.69 -5.77 -11.73
N SER A 239 -5.26 -6.97 -11.49
CA SER A 239 -5.13 -8.12 -12.38
C SER A 239 -5.84 -7.88 -13.71
N ASP A 240 -5.47 -8.64 -14.74
CA ASP A 240 -6.18 -8.62 -16.04
C ASP A 240 -7.64 -9.02 -15.88
N ARG A 241 -7.94 -9.90 -14.92
CA ARG A 241 -9.31 -10.29 -14.60
C ARG A 241 -10.12 -9.13 -14.05
N LEU A 242 -9.60 -8.38 -13.07
CA LEU A 242 -10.29 -7.21 -12.51
C LEU A 242 -10.37 -6.07 -13.54
N ARG A 243 -9.32 -5.86 -14.35
CA ARG A 243 -9.27 -4.83 -15.37
C ARG A 243 -10.42 -4.92 -16.37
N ASN A 244 -10.84 -6.14 -16.71
CA ASN A 244 -11.86 -6.40 -17.71
C ASN A 244 -13.31 -6.40 -17.14
N LEU A 245 -13.48 -6.16 -15.84
CA LEU A 245 -14.82 -6.06 -15.26
C LEU A 245 -15.53 -4.76 -15.66
N PRO A 246 -16.86 -4.74 -15.68
CA PRO A 246 -17.62 -3.50 -15.83
C PRO A 246 -17.27 -2.48 -14.74
N HIS A 247 -16.97 -1.27 -15.13
CA HIS A 247 -16.63 -0.15 -14.24
C HIS A 247 -17.03 1.17 -14.87
N GLU A 248 -16.84 2.28 -14.15
CA GLU A 248 -17.04 3.61 -14.71
C GLU A 248 -16.06 3.85 -15.84
N ASN A 249 -16.61 4.21 -16.99
CA ASN A 249 -15.85 4.49 -18.20
C ASN A 249 -16.45 5.70 -18.93
N LEU A 250 -15.61 6.42 -19.67
CA LEU A 250 -16.08 7.48 -20.54
C LEU A 250 -16.81 6.89 -21.76
N MET A 251 -17.84 7.58 -22.24
CA MET A 251 -18.56 7.18 -23.44
C MET A 251 -17.56 6.96 -24.60
N LYS A 252 -17.64 5.79 -25.25
CA LYS A 252 -16.75 5.39 -26.36
C LYS A 252 -15.28 5.21 -25.94
N GLY A 253 -14.94 5.26 -24.65
CA GLY A 253 -13.60 4.90 -24.17
C GLY A 253 -13.37 3.39 -24.22
N PRO A 254 -12.10 2.94 -24.32
CA PRO A 254 -11.77 1.53 -24.22
C PRO A 254 -12.19 0.98 -22.85
N GLN A 255 -12.78 -0.22 -22.83
CA GLN A 255 -13.29 -0.80 -21.58
C GLN A 255 -12.21 -1.08 -20.54
N GLU A 256 -11.00 -1.33 -20.97
CA GLU A 256 -9.84 -1.54 -20.11
C GLU A 256 -9.28 -0.25 -19.50
N ASN A 257 -9.79 0.91 -19.90
CA ASN A 257 -9.32 2.20 -19.37
C ASN A 257 -10.07 2.60 -18.11
N TRP A 258 -9.37 2.52 -16.99
CA TRP A 258 -9.87 2.94 -15.67
C TRP A 258 -9.63 4.42 -15.35
N ASP A 259 -8.94 5.16 -16.22
CA ASP A 259 -8.67 6.58 -15.99
C ASP A 259 -9.93 7.41 -16.30
N LEU A 260 -10.45 8.09 -15.29
CA LEU A 260 -11.56 9.04 -15.41
C LEU A 260 -11.01 10.46 -15.52
N GLY A 261 -10.75 10.86 -16.76
CA GLY A 261 -10.17 12.17 -17.08
C GLY A 261 -8.63 12.15 -17.09
N THR A 262 -8.05 13.33 -17.33
CA THR A 262 -6.59 13.52 -17.37
C THR A 262 -6.04 13.53 -15.95
N ARG A 263 -5.15 12.59 -15.65
CA ARG A 263 -4.48 12.52 -14.34
C ARG A 263 -3.24 13.40 -14.30
N ASP A 264 -2.93 13.91 -13.11
CA ASP A 264 -1.70 14.66 -12.85
C ASP A 264 -0.46 13.82 -13.16
N VAL A 265 0.35 14.27 -14.13
CA VAL A 265 1.60 13.60 -14.53
C VAL A 265 2.59 13.54 -13.37
N GLY A 266 2.56 14.54 -12.49
CA GLY A 266 3.36 14.57 -11.27
C GLY A 266 3.08 13.37 -10.36
N SER A 267 1.86 12.83 -10.33
CA SER A 267 1.51 11.64 -9.55
C SER A 267 2.27 10.40 -10.05
N TYR A 268 2.40 10.24 -11.36
CA TYR A 268 3.19 9.16 -11.94
C TYR A 268 4.68 9.33 -11.64
N ALA A 269 5.26 10.46 -12.02
CA ALA A 269 6.69 10.69 -11.95
C ALA A 269 7.23 10.70 -10.50
N THR A 270 6.47 11.22 -9.54
CA THR A 270 6.86 11.22 -8.13
C THR A 270 6.89 9.83 -7.52
N PHE A 271 6.09 8.88 -8.04
CA PHE A 271 6.22 7.49 -7.60
C PHE A 271 7.51 6.84 -8.13
N SER A 272 7.94 7.17 -9.35
CA SER A 272 9.28 6.76 -9.83
C SER A 272 10.41 7.27 -8.92
N ASP A 273 10.29 8.47 -8.34
CA ASP A 273 11.28 8.97 -7.38
C ASP A 273 11.28 8.16 -6.07
N VAL A 274 10.12 7.66 -5.63
CA VAL A 274 10.05 6.71 -4.49
C VAL A 274 10.75 5.40 -4.84
N VAL A 275 10.46 4.84 -6.01
CA VAL A 275 11.10 3.59 -6.48
C VAL A 275 12.61 3.74 -6.57
N ASN A 276 13.09 4.86 -7.10
CA ASN A 276 14.52 5.19 -7.16
C ASN A 276 15.15 5.31 -5.75
N TYR A 277 14.40 5.79 -4.76
CA TYR A 277 14.88 5.82 -3.37
C TYR A 277 15.06 4.41 -2.80
N PHE A 278 14.12 3.50 -3.02
CA PHE A 278 14.26 2.10 -2.60
C PHE A 278 15.45 1.42 -3.31
N GLU A 279 15.61 1.64 -4.61
CA GLU A 279 16.78 1.16 -5.36
C GLU A 279 18.09 1.69 -4.78
N TRP A 280 18.16 3.00 -4.50
CA TRP A 280 19.32 3.62 -3.87
C TRP A 280 19.62 3.00 -2.49
N LEU A 281 18.59 2.85 -1.63
CA LEU A 281 18.76 2.28 -0.29
C LEU A 281 19.27 0.84 -0.37
N GLY A 282 18.67 0.00 -1.22
CA GLY A 282 19.12 -1.38 -1.42
C GLY A 282 20.54 -1.48 -1.99
N SER A 283 20.96 -0.53 -2.85
CA SER A 283 22.32 -0.48 -3.38
C SER A 283 23.39 -0.18 -2.32
N ARG A 284 22.99 0.40 -1.16
CA ARG A 284 23.89 0.59 -0.02
C ARG A 284 24.21 -0.74 0.70
N ILE A 285 23.40 -1.78 0.45
CA ILE A 285 23.59 -3.13 1.00
C ILE A 285 24.32 -4.01 -0.02
N SER A 286 23.85 -4.04 -1.27
CA SER A 286 24.47 -4.81 -2.36
C SER A 286 24.47 -4.03 -3.67
N LYS A 287 25.67 -3.61 -4.10
CA LYS A 287 25.83 -2.81 -5.33
C LYS A 287 25.51 -3.61 -6.60
N ASN A 288 25.81 -4.91 -6.61
CA ASN A 288 25.70 -5.78 -7.79
C ASN A 288 24.35 -6.51 -7.87
N ALA A 289 23.41 -6.26 -6.95
CA ALA A 289 22.08 -6.83 -6.97
C ALA A 289 21.27 -6.30 -8.16
N THR A 290 20.35 -7.11 -8.67
CA THR A 290 19.34 -6.66 -9.61
C THR A 290 18.46 -5.57 -9.00
N ARG A 291 17.69 -4.85 -9.79
CA ARG A 291 16.83 -3.79 -9.28
C ARG A 291 15.80 -4.32 -8.29
N ARG A 292 15.18 -5.47 -8.58
CA ARG A 292 14.22 -6.14 -7.69
C ARG A 292 14.87 -6.59 -6.37
N GLU A 293 16.05 -7.17 -6.42
CA GLU A 293 16.80 -7.55 -5.21
C GLU A 293 17.15 -6.32 -4.35
N LYS A 294 17.45 -5.18 -4.97
CA LYS A 294 17.66 -3.92 -4.23
C LYS A 294 16.39 -3.47 -3.49
N PHE A 295 15.20 -3.62 -4.09
CA PHE A 295 13.94 -3.32 -3.40
C PHE A 295 13.74 -4.23 -2.19
N LEU A 296 13.97 -5.53 -2.36
CA LEU A 296 13.90 -6.50 -1.26
C LEU A 296 14.87 -6.14 -0.14
N HIS A 297 16.13 -5.85 -0.47
CA HIS A 297 17.13 -5.43 0.50
C HIS A 297 16.73 -4.13 1.22
N ALA A 298 16.16 -3.16 0.50
CA ALA A 298 15.69 -1.90 1.10
C ALA A 298 14.54 -2.15 2.08
N SER A 299 13.53 -2.95 1.71
CA SER A 299 12.41 -3.30 2.58
C SER A 299 12.86 -4.06 3.82
N GLN A 300 13.74 -5.06 3.66
CA GLN A 300 14.32 -5.79 4.79
C GLN A 300 15.11 -4.88 5.72
N PHE A 301 15.86 -3.93 5.16
CA PHE A 301 16.64 -2.98 5.92
C PHE A 301 15.77 -2.01 6.71
N ILE A 302 14.68 -1.51 6.12
CA ILE A 302 13.65 -0.71 6.81
C ILE A 302 13.05 -1.53 7.95
N LYS A 303 12.56 -2.74 7.67
CA LYS A 303 11.94 -3.63 8.66
C LYS A 303 12.88 -3.90 9.85
N HIS A 304 14.14 -4.21 9.61
CA HIS A 304 15.10 -4.43 10.69
C HIS A 304 15.33 -3.17 11.55
N GLN A 305 15.38 -1.99 10.93
CA GLN A 305 15.52 -0.74 11.68
C GLN A 305 14.28 -0.47 12.55
N GLU A 306 13.09 -0.65 12.00
CA GLU A 306 11.82 -0.47 12.71
C GLU A 306 11.69 -1.45 13.88
N GLN A 307 12.00 -2.72 13.66
CA GLN A 307 12.03 -3.74 14.72
C GLN A 307 13.00 -3.35 15.85
N ALA A 308 14.18 -2.82 15.51
CA ALA A 308 15.14 -2.35 16.52
C ALA A 308 14.59 -1.14 17.31
N LEU A 309 13.86 -0.22 16.65
CA LEU A 309 13.25 0.93 17.31
C LEU A 309 12.07 0.50 18.19
N VAL A 310 11.20 -0.37 17.69
CA VAL A 310 10.09 -0.96 18.45
C VAL A 310 10.61 -1.70 19.67
N LYS A 311 11.65 -2.52 19.51
CA LYS A 311 12.30 -3.21 20.64
C LYS A 311 12.83 -2.23 21.68
N THR A 312 13.46 -1.14 21.26
CA THR A 312 13.91 -0.08 22.16
C THR A 312 12.76 0.58 22.90
N MET A 313 11.65 0.86 22.22
CA MET A 313 10.44 1.44 22.84
C MET A 313 9.79 0.48 23.85
N LEU A 314 9.73 -0.82 23.52
CA LEU A 314 9.08 -1.81 24.38
C LEU A 314 9.92 -2.16 25.62
N TYR A 315 11.22 -2.34 25.46
CA TYR A 315 12.11 -2.82 26.54
C TYR A 315 12.96 -1.72 27.18
N GLY A 316 12.94 -0.51 26.63
CA GLY A 316 13.80 0.58 27.08
C GLY A 316 15.23 0.48 26.58
N LYS A 317 16.03 1.44 27.00
CA LYS A 317 17.45 1.49 26.68
C LYS A 317 18.20 2.28 27.74
N ASP A 318 19.37 1.80 28.12
CA ASP A 318 20.21 2.38 29.17
C ASP A 318 19.40 2.53 30.49
N ASN A 319 19.22 3.76 30.98
CA ASN A 319 18.45 4.05 32.20
C ASN A 319 16.98 4.44 31.92
N VAL A 320 16.51 4.32 30.66
CA VAL A 320 15.14 4.66 30.28
C VAL A 320 14.30 3.38 30.22
N LYS A 321 13.24 3.34 31.03
CA LYS A 321 12.28 2.22 31.05
C LYS A 321 11.54 2.09 29.73
N GLY A 322 11.30 0.83 29.32
CA GLY A 322 10.44 0.51 28.20
C GLY A 322 8.95 0.48 28.56
N LEU A 323 8.09 0.42 27.57
CA LEU A 323 6.65 0.36 27.81
C LEU A 323 6.23 -0.90 28.58
N SER A 324 6.96 -2.02 28.44
CA SER A 324 6.71 -3.27 29.17
C SER A 324 6.96 -3.17 30.69
N ASP A 325 7.73 -2.16 31.13
CA ASP A 325 8.01 -1.94 32.55
C ASP A 325 6.87 -1.23 33.30
N TYR A 326 5.84 -0.80 32.57
CA TYR A 326 4.70 -0.09 33.14
C TYR A 326 3.48 -1.02 33.26
N PRO A 327 3.07 -1.44 34.49
CA PRO A 327 2.04 -2.46 34.67
C PRO A 327 0.65 -2.06 34.18
N LYS A 328 0.41 -0.76 33.93
CA LYS A 328 -0.85 -0.25 33.39
C LYS A 328 -0.90 -0.23 31.85
N ILE A 329 0.22 -0.54 31.17
CA ILE A 329 0.31 -0.57 29.70
C ILE A 329 0.10 -2.01 29.24
N LYS A 330 -0.87 -2.20 28.35
CA LYS A 330 -1.11 -3.47 27.66
C LYS A 330 -0.55 -3.39 26.24
N ILE A 331 0.35 -4.28 25.90
CA ILE A 331 0.91 -4.38 24.55
C ILE A 331 0.05 -5.35 23.73
N ILE A 332 -0.65 -4.83 22.73
CA ILE A 332 -1.44 -5.64 21.80
C ILE A 332 -0.51 -6.38 20.85
N GLY A 333 -0.77 -7.67 20.61
CA GLY A 333 0.06 -8.51 19.75
C GLY A 333 1.29 -9.09 20.45
N GLY A 334 1.44 -8.84 21.77
CA GLY A 334 2.58 -9.32 22.55
C GLY A 334 3.84 -8.50 22.35
N LEU A 335 4.91 -8.85 23.05
CA LEU A 335 6.20 -8.16 22.97
C LEU A 335 7.00 -8.57 21.73
N GLU A 336 6.92 -9.83 21.34
CA GLU A 336 7.59 -10.37 20.17
C GLU A 336 6.54 -10.82 19.15
N ASN A 337 6.50 -10.14 18.01
CA ASN A 337 5.59 -10.44 16.91
C ASN A 337 6.26 -10.10 15.58
N GLU A 338 6.54 -11.12 14.79
CA GLU A 338 7.24 -10.98 13.49
C GLU A 338 6.41 -10.22 12.45
N LEU A 339 5.08 -10.20 12.60
CA LEU A 339 4.16 -9.48 11.74
C LEU A 339 3.96 -8.02 12.18
N ARG A 340 4.62 -7.57 13.23
CA ARG A 340 4.57 -6.17 13.65
C ARG A 340 5.38 -5.29 12.72
N GLU A 341 4.76 -4.24 12.22
CA GLU A 341 5.33 -3.23 11.35
C GLU A 341 5.22 -1.84 11.99
N GLY A 342 6.33 -1.10 12.05
CA GLY A 342 6.43 0.29 12.49
C GLY A 342 6.42 0.50 13.98
#